data_13bf71a4d1fb3c9e42dfdc33ddf806e7
#
_entry.id   13bf71a4d1fb3c9e42dfdc33ddf806e7
#
_cell.length_a   1.000
_cell.length_b   1.000
_cell.length_c   1.000
_cell.angle_alpha   90.00
_cell.angle_beta   90.00
_cell.angle_gamma   90.00
#
_symmetry.space_group_name_H-M   'P 1'
#
loop_
_entity.id
_entity.type
_entity.pdbx_description
1 polymer ?
#
loop_
_entity_poly.entity_id
_entity_poly.type
_entity_poly.pdbx_seq_one_letter_code
_entity_poly.pdbx_strand_id
1 'polypeptide(L)'
;MINKEISILPPSKNLEVVTDSNHLFAKQSFDQWSLIYLVEQKYKDILKFISNINSKDEILASDYSYGQIYFEVTGENRNEFLNKLTHFDLRAKKFPEFSMAQTLIARIDCSIYNLKDKYIITCNRSFEDYFKERLQDTAKIN
;
A
#
# COMPACT_ATOMS: atom_id res chain seq x y z
N MET A 1 -5.25 -11.82 -14.25
CA MET A 1 -4.06 -12.68 -14.15
C MET A 1 -2.91 -11.88 -13.57
N ILE A 2 -2.17 -12.47 -12.67
CA ILE A 2 -1.03 -11.80 -12.09
C ILE A 2 0.03 -11.61 -13.16
N ASN A 3 0.58 -10.42 -13.22
CA ASN A 3 1.64 -10.13 -14.15
C ASN A 3 2.87 -11.00 -13.82
N LYS A 4 3.33 -11.77 -14.78
CA LYS A 4 4.48 -12.65 -14.60
C LYS A 4 5.78 -11.88 -14.33
N GLU A 5 5.79 -10.60 -14.68
CA GLU A 5 6.94 -9.74 -14.45
C GLU A 5 7.01 -9.22 -13.03
N ILE A 6 5.92 -9.32 -12.28
CA ILE A 6 5.99 -8.99 -10.87
C ILE A 6 6.75 -10.11 -10.19
N SER A 7 7.96 -9.79 -9.91
CA SER A 7 8.84 -10.72 -9.27
C SER A 7 8.42 -10.94 -7.83
N ILE A 8 8.55 -12.18 -7.37
CA ILE A 8 8.49 -12.47 -5.95
C ILE A 8 9.78 -12.04 -5.24
N LEU A 9 10.75 -11.54 -6.01
CA LEU A 9 11.97 -10.99 -5.44
C LEU A 9 11.67 -9.64 -4.79
N PRO A 10 12.37 -9.29 -3.72
CA PRO A 10 12.17 -8.02 -3.06
C PRO A 10 12.49 -6.84 -3.98
N PRO A 11 11.92 -5.67 -3.72
CA PRO A 11 12.31 -4.45 -4.42
C PRO A 11 13.82 -4.21 -4.34
N SER A 12 14.34 -3.47 -5.31
CA SER A 12 15.78 -3.18 -5.34
C SER A 12 16.21 -2.39 -4.11
N LYS A 13 17.53 -2.35 -3.86
CA LYS A 13 18.07 -1.70 -2.66
C LYS A 13 17.67 -0.23 -2.52
N ASN A 14 17.40 0.44 -3.62
CA ASN A 14 17.11 1.87 -3.63
C ASN A 14 15.62 2.18 -3.73
N LEU A 15 14.77 1.15 -3.87
CA LEU A 15 13.34 1.31 -3.98
C LEU A 15 12.65 0.34 -3.03
N GLU A 16 11.82 0.88 -2.16
CA GLU A 16 11.03 0.08 -1.23
C GLU A 16 9.73 -0.41 -1.88
N VAL A 17 9.33 0.22 -2.97
CA VAL A 17 8.09 -0.06 -3.67
C VAL A 17 8.38 -0.25 -5.16
N VAL A 18 7.85 -1.34 -5.70
CA VAL A 18 7.85 -1.58 -7.15
C VAL A 18 6.40 -1.62 -7.59
N THR A 19 6.06 -0.90 -8.64
CA THR A 19 4.68 -0.81 -9.10
C THR A 19 4.60 -0.87 -10.62
N ASP A 20 3.49 -1.42 -11.10
CA ASP A 20 3.05 -1.24 -12.49
C ASP A 20 1.60 -0.70 -12.43
N SER A 21 0.89 -0.70 -13.57
CA SER A 21 -0.47 -0.15 -13.62
C SER A 21 -1.48 -0.92 -12.74
N ASN A 22 -1.20 -2.17 -12.42
CA ASN A 22 -2.16 -3.07 -11.79
C ASN A 22 -1.74 -3.57 -10.41
N HIS A 23 -0.48 -3.44 -10.06
CA HIS A 23 0.08 -4.04 -8.84
C HIS A 23 1.01 -3.09 -8.12
N LEU A 24 1.08 -3.26 -6.81
CA LEU A 24 2.06 -2.62 -5.96
C LEU A 24 2.72 -3.70 -5.12
N PHE A 25 4.04 -3.81 -5.21
CA PHE A 25 4.82 -4.77 -4.44
C PHE A 25 5.78 -4.00 -3.55
N ALA A 26 5.66 -4.19 -2.25
CA ALA A 26 6.41 -3.39 -1.29
C ALA A 26 7.05 -4.24 -0.21
N LYS A 27 8.25 -3.85 0.20
CA LYS A 27 8.94 -4.46 1.32
C LYS A 27 8.42 -3.89 2.63
N GLN A 28 7.92 -4.75 3.51
CA GLN A 28 7.41 -4.36 4.83
C GLN A 28 8.48 -4.48 5.91
N SER A 29 9.31 -5.52 5.82
CA SER A 29 10.44 -5.74 6.73
C SER A 29 11.47 -6.57 5.97
N PHE A 30 12.56 -6.95 6.65
CA PHE A 30 13.63 -7.67 5.95
C PHE A 30 13.18 -9.02 5.38
N ASP A 31 12.13 -9.62 5.92
CA ASP A 31 11.63 -10.94 5.50
C ASP A 31 10.15 -10.93 5.10
N GLN A 32 9.52 -9.76 4.98
CA GLN A 32 8.09 -9.65 4.64
C GLN A 32 7.86 -8.66 3.52
N TRP A 33 7.02 -9.06 2.57
CA TRP A 33 6.60 -8.22 1.43
C TRP A 33 5.09 -8.28 1.30
N SER A 34 4.51 -7.19 0.80
CA SER A 34 3.10 -7.11 0.48
C SER A 34 2.92 -6.94 -1.02
N LEU A 35 1.94 -7.65 -1.56
CA LEU A 35 1.49 -7.46 -2.94
C LEU A 35 0.05 -6.96 -2.90
N ILE A 36 -0.18 -5.78 -3.46
CA ILE A 36 -1.49 -5.16 -3.51
C ILE A 36 -1.92 -5.08 -4.96
N TYR A 37 -3.11 -5.61 -5.24
CA TYR A 37 -3.73 -5.45 -6.56
C TYR A 37 -4.46 -4.11 -6.59
N LEU A 38 -4.09 -3.26 -7.53
CA LEU A 38 -4.70 -1.94 -7.72
C LEU A 38 -5.93 -2.01 -8.61
N VAL A 39 -6.21 -3.18 -9.19
CA VAL A 39 -7.42 -3.47 -9.97
C VAL A 39 -8.03 -4.76 -9.45
N GLU A 40 -9.34 -4.90 -9.64
CA GLU A 40 -10.06 -6.08 -9.19
C GLU A 40 -9.53 -7.35 -9.85
N GLN A 41 -9.37 -8.41 -9.06
CA GLN A 41 -8.90 -9.72 -9.51
C GLN A 41 -9.92 -10.80 -9.17
N LYS A 42 -9.98 -11.84 -9.99
CA LYS A 42 -10.79 -13.00 -9.69
C LYS A 42 -10.18 -13.79 -8.54
N TYR A 43 -10.99 -14.17 -7.59
CA TYR A 43 -10.52 -14.90 -6.41
C TYR A 43 -9.74 -16.15 -6.75
N LYS A 44 -10.18 -16.91 -7.75
CA LYS A 44 -9.50 -18.15 -8.16
C LYS A 44 -8.09 -17.89 -8.70
N ASP A 45 -7.87 -16.74 -9.36
CA ASP A 45 -6.54 -16.38 -9.86
C ASP A 45 -5.60 -16.04 -8.71
N ILE A 46 -6.11 -15.39 -7.67
CA ILE A 46 -5.36 -15.11 -6.46
C ILE A 46 -4.96 -16.42 -5.76
N LEU A 47 -5.90 -17.36 -5.65
CA LEU A 47 -5.62 -18.66 -5.03
C LEU A 47 -4.56 -19.44 -5.81
N LYS A 48 -4.60 -19.40 -7.13
CA LYS A 48 -3.58 -20.06 -7.95
C LYS A 48 -2.19 -19.46 -7.72
N PHE A 49 -2.13 -18.15 -7.63
CA PHE A 49 -0.87 -17.45 -7.38
C PHE A 49 -0.29 -17.84 -6.02
N ILE A 50 -1.12 -17.83 -4.98
CA ILE A 50 -0.70 -18.20 -3.63
C ILE A 50 -0.21 -19.65 -3.62
N SER A 51 -0.96 -20.56 -4.23
CA SER A 51 -0.56 -21.96 -4.33
C SER A 51 0.77 -22.15 -5.04
N ASN A 52 0.97 -21.41 -6.14
CA ASN A 52 2.21 -21.46 -6.91
C ASN A 52 3.41 -20.96 -6.08
N ILE A 53 3.23 -19.88 -5.32
CA ILE A 53 4.28 -19.37 -4.44
C ILE A 53 4.56 -20.36 -3.31
N ASN A 54 3.52 -20.89 -2.68
CA ASN A 54 3.66 -21.81 -1.56
C ASN A 54 4.26 -23.17 -1.95
N SER A 55 4.30 -23.47 -3.26
CA SER A 55 5.01 -24.66 -3.73
C SER A 55 6.53 -24.52 -3.64
N LYS A 56 7.02 -23.32 -3.38
CA LYS A 56 8.45 -23.04 -3.16
C LYS A 56 8.75 -23.11 -1.69
N ASP A 57 9.77 -23.84 -1.31
CA ASP A 57 10.05 -24.17 0.10
C ASP A 57 10.42 -22.97 0.98
N GLU A 58 10.84 -21.87 0.37
CA GLU A 58 11.38 -20.73 1.11
C GLU A 58 10.40 -19.56 1.26
N ILE A 59 9.22 -19.65 0.65
CA ILE A 59 8.29 -18.53 0.59
C ILE A 59 6.91 -19.02 1.03
N LEU A 60 6.28 -18.24 1.93
CA LEU A 60 4.91 -18.47 2.35
C LEU A 60 4.08 -17.24 1.99
N ALA A 61 3.02 -17.44 1.24
CA ALA A 61 2.07 -16.41 0.88
C ALA A 61 0.71 -16.66 1.52
N SER A 62 0.07 -15.59 1.97
CA SER A 62 -1.26 -15.62 2.56
C SER A 62 -2.10 -14.49 1.99
N ASP A 63 -3.41 -14.71 1.90
CA ASP A 63 -4.35 -13.70 1.45
C ASP A 63 -4.90 -12.92 2.65
N TYR A 64 -4.61 -11.62 2.70
CA TYR A 64 -5.11 -10.71 3.72
C TYR A 64 -6.16 -9.73 3.19
N SER A 65 -6.77 -10.02 2.06
CA SER A 65 -7.72 -9.11 1.39
C SER A 65 -8.88 -8.68 2.28
N TYR A 66 -9.33 -9.55 3.16
CA TYR A 66 -10.45 -9.24 4.06
C TYR A 66 -10.02 -8.54 5.35
N GLY A 67 -8.73 -8.53 5.65
CA GLY A 67 -8.21 -7.89 6.86
C GLY A 67 -7.72 -6.48 6.66
N GLN A 68 -7.53 -6.06 5.41
CA GLN A 68 -6.95 -4.77 5.05
C GLN A 68 -7.80 -4.05 4.03
N ILE A 69 -7.74 -2.73 4.06
CA ILE A 69 -8.31 -1.87 3.03
C ILE A 69 -7.25 -0.88 2.58
N TYR A 70 -7.44 -0.30 1.40
CA TYR A 70 -6.57 0.78 0.96
C TYR A 70 -7.36 1.95 0.42
N PHE A 71 -6.74 3.12 0.50
CA PHE A 71 -7.27 4.38 -0.03
C PHE A 71 -6.23 4.98 -0.97
N GLU A 72 -6.71 5.59 -2.04
CA GLU A 72 -5.87 6.40 -2.92
C GLU A 72 -6.06 7.87 -2.58
N VAL A 73 -4.95 8.60 -2.45
CA VAL A 73 -4.97 10.05 -2.26
C VAL A 73 -4.25 10.67 -3.44
N THR A 74 -5.00 11.42 -4.25
CA THR A 74 -4.51 12.04 -5.49
C THR A 74 -4.70 13.54 -5.42
N GLY A 75 -4.09 14.25 -6.39
CA GLY A 75 -4.24 15.68 -6.52
C GLY A 75 -3.01 16.45 -6.07
N GLU A 76 -2.95 17.71 -6.49
CA GLU A 76 -1.79 18.56 -6.20
C GLU A 76 -1.65 18.88 -4.72
N ASN A 77 -2.77 18.95 -3.99
CA ASN A 77 -2.80 19.34 -2.59
C ASN A 77 -2.79 18.14 -1.64
N ARG A 78 -2.41 16.95 -2.14
CA ARG A 78 -2.45 15.73 -1.30
C ARG A 78 -1.55 15.81 -0.07
N ASN A 79 -0.42 16.48 -0.16
CA ASN A 79 0.47 16.65 0.97
C ASN A 79 -0.13 17.55 2.05
N GLU A 80 -0.74 18.66 1.65
CA GLU A 80 -1.42 19.55 2.58
C GLU A 80 -2.57 18.83 3.29
N PHE A 81 -3.33 18.05 2.52
CA PHE A 81 -4.43 17.27 3.05
C PHE A 81 -3.94 16.27 4.12
N LEU A 82 -2.92 15.50 3.80
CA LEU A 82 -2.40 14.48 4.71
C LEU A 82 -1.68 15.09 5.91
N ASN A 83 -1.06 16.25 5.77
CA ASN A 83 -0.40 16.92 6.88
C ASN A 83 -1.36 17.28 8.03
N LYS A 84 -2.64 17.33 7.74
CA LYS A 84 -3.67 17.53 8.78
C LYS A 84 -3.96 16.27 9.57
N LEU A 85 -3.57 15.12 9.06
CA LEU A 85 -3.89 13.81 9.62
C LEU A 85 -2.67 13.08 10.16
N THR A 86 -1.46 13.48 9.78
CA THR A 86 -0.24 12.80 10.19
C THR A 86 0.89 13.79 10.43
N HIS A 87 1.79 13.43 11.34
CA HIS A 87 3.03 14.17 11.59
C HIS A 87 4.19 13.65 10.75
N PHE A 88 3.97 12.63 9.95
CA PHE A 88 4.99 12.06 9.10
C PHE A 88 5.45 13.09 8.05
N ASP A 89 6.75 13.17 7.81
CA ASP A 89 7.33 14.13 6.87
C ASP A 89 7.18 13.63 5.44
N LEU A 90 6.22 14.21 4.71
CA LEU A 90 5.88 13.84 3.34
C LEU A 90 6.72 14.53 2.28
N ARG A 91 7.65 15.40 2.68
CA ARG A 91 8.48 16.09 1.68
C ARG A 91 9.29 15.08 0.87
N ALA A 92 9.44 15.36 -0.43
CA ALA A 92 10.16 14.46 -1.34
C ALA A 92 11.58 14.12 -0.87
N LYS A 93 12.19 15.03 -0.13
CA LYS A 93 13.51 14.83 0.46
C LYS A 93 13.52 13.69 1.49
N LYS A 94 12.46 13.53 2.27
CA LYS A 94 12.33 12.51 3.32
C LYS A 94 11.52 11.30 2.89
N PHE A 95 10.62 11.50 1.93
CA PHE A 95 9.73 10.45 1.45
C PHE A 95 9.68 10.49 -0.08
N PRO A 96 10.76 10.03 -0.74
CA PRO A 96 10.84 10.09 -2.21
C PRO A 96 9.87 9.12 -2.87
N GLU A 97 9.72 9.28 -4.19
CA GLU A 97 8.92 8.36 -5.00
C GLU A 97 9.36 6.91 -4.79
N PHE A 98 8.39 6.01 -4.79
CA PHE A 98 8.57 4.55 -4.63
C PHE A 98 9.15 4.17 -3.27
N SER A 99 8.89 4.99 -2.26
CA SER A 99 9.17 4.68 -0.87
C SER A 99 7.89 4.29 -0.15
N MET A 100 8.04 3.60 0.97
CA MET A 100 6.92 3.29 1.85
C MET A 100 7.34 3.57 3.29
N ALA A 101 6.33 3.82 4.13
CA ALA A 101 6.54 4.02 5.56
C ALA A 101 5.36 3.47 6.34
N GLN A 102 5.61 3.08 7.57
CA GLN A 102 4.57 2.72 8.53
C GLN A 102 4.47 3.86 9.53
N THR A 103 3.30 4.45 9.65
CA THR A 103 3.11 5.62 10.49
C THR A 103 1.65 5.74 10.94
N LEU A 104 1.41 6.63 11.89
CA LEU A 104 0.05 6.95 12.32
C LEU A 104 -0.55 8.00 11.39
N ILE A 105 -1.72 7.71 10.85
CA ILE A 105 -2.52 8.65 10.07
C ILE A 105 -3.90 8.65 10.70
N ALA A 106 -4.40 9.82 11.09
CA ALA A 106 -5.65 9.94 11.86
C ALA A 106 -5.65 9.06 13.12
N ARG A 107 -4.47 8.89 13.72
CA ARG A 107 -4.23 8.07 14.94
C ARG A 107 -4.38 6.57 14.71
N ILE A 108 -4.37 6.13 13.45
CA ILE A 108 -4.48 4.72 13.08
C ILE A 108 -3.16 4.26 12.47
N ASP A 109 -2.71 3.07 12.83
CA ASP A 109 -1.53 2.46 12.25
C ASP A 109 -1.79 2.17 10.76
N CYS A 110 -1.01 2.82 9.91
CA CYS A 110 -1.15 2.71 8.47
C CYS A 110 0.20 2.45 7.81
N SER A 111 0.14 1.88 6.61
CA SER A 111 1.26 1.92 5.68
C SER A 111 0.93 2.94 4.60
N ILE A 112 1.91 3.76 4.25
CA ILE A 112 1.76 4.74 3.17
C ILE A 112 2.82 4.48 2.11
N TYR A 113 2.38 4.49 0.84
CA TYR A 113 3.23 4.22 -0.32
C TYR A 113 3.19 5.43 -1.25
N ASN A 114 4.36 5.93 -1.60
CA ASN A 114 4.48 7.04 -2.53
C ASN A 114 4.66 6.53 -3.96
N LEU A 115 3.64 6.73 -4.80
CA LEU A 115 3.63 6.30 -6.19
C LEU A 115 3.67 7.54 -7.11
N LYS A 116 4.67 8.35 -7.01
CA LYS A 116 4.90 9.51 -7.87
C LYS A 116 3.71 10.50 -7.93
N ASP A 117 2.55 10.07 -8.44
CA ASP A 117 1.38 10.92 -8.68
C ASP A 117 0.28 10.74 -7.63
N LYS A 118 0.44 9.81 -6.72
CA LYS A 118 -0.54 9.51 -5.69
C LYS A 118 0.09 8.79 -4.51
N TYR A 119 -0.62 8.78 -3.39
CA TYR A 119 -0.31 7.93 -2.26
C TYR A 119 -1.33 6.80 -2.17
N ILE A 120 -0.87 5.61 -1.83
CA ILE A 120 -1.72 4.51 -1.38
C ILE A 120 -1.55 4.40 0.12
N ILE A 121 -2.65 4.35 0.85
CA ILE A 121 -2.65 4.19 2.30
C ILE A 121 -3.40 2.93 2.63
N THR A 122 -2.79 2.02 3.39
CA THR A 122 -3.45 0.80 3.83
C THR A 122 -3.61 0.80 5.33
N CYS A 123 -4.71 0.22 5.80
CA CYS A 123 -4.93 0.03 7.23
C CYS A 123 -5.78 -1.21 7.46
N ASN A 124 -5.92 -1.60 8.74
CA ASN A 124 -6.78 -2.71 9.12
C ASN A 124 -8.23 -2.39 8.77
N ARG A 125 -8.94 -3.36 8.22
CA ARG A 125 -10.33 -3.19 7.79
C ARG A 125 -11.26 -2.77 8.93
N SER A 126 -10.95 -3.11 10.16
CA SER A 126 -11.77 -2.71 11.31
C SER A 126 -11.88 -1.19 11.47
N PHE A 127 -10.96 -0.42 10.88
CA PHE A 127 -10.96 1.04 10.94
C PHE A 127 -11.58 1.69 9.70
N GLU A 128 -12.17 0.91 8.79
CA GLU A 128 -12.64 1.42 7.50
C GLU A 128 -13.59 2.61 7.66
N ASP A 129 -14.65 2.46 8.44
CA ASP A 129 -15.66 3.52 8.59
C ASP A 129 -15.10 4.75 9.27
N TYR A 130 -14.32 4.56 10.32
CA TYR A 130 -13.69 5.66 11.04
C TYR A 130 -12.74 6.43 10.14
N PHE A 131 -11.90 5.71 9.40
CA PHE A 131 -10.90 6.33 8.54
C PHE A 131 -11.55 7.10 7.39
N LYS A 132 -12.59 6.52 6.76
CA LYS A 132 -13.38 7.22 5.73
C LYS A 132 -13.95 8.52 6.25
N GLU A 133 -14.55 8.48 7.44
CA GLU A 133 -15.16 9.65 8.06
C GLU A 133 -14.11 10.73 8.30
N ARG A 134 -12.94 10.36 8.84
CA ARG A 134 -11.87 11.31 9.09
C ARG A 134 -11.33 11.92 7.79
N LEU A 135 -11.20 11.13 6.75
CA LEU A 135 -10.77 11.64 5.45
C LEU A 135 -11.79 12.62 4.87
N GLN A 136 -13.07 12.28 4.93
CA GLN A 136 -14.13 13.14 4.42
C GLN A 136 -14.23 14.45 5.20
N ASP A 137 -14.17 14.40 6.51
CA ASP A 137 -14.22 15.58 7.35
C ASP A 137 -13.05 16.51 7.09
N THR A 138 -11.87 15.97 6.92
CA THR A 138 -10.66 16.75 6.60
C THR A 138 -10.77 17.40 5.22
N ALA A 139 -11.34 16.70 4.26
CA ALA A 139 -11.55 17.23 2.91
C ALA A 139 -12.53 18.41 2.91
N LYS A 140 -13.54 18.40 3.79
CA LYS A 140 -14.53 19.49 3.89
C LYS A 140 -13.95 20.78 4.44
N ILE A 141 -12.87 20.70 5.21
CA ILE A 141 -12.23 21.86 5.83
C ILE A 141 -11.39 22.64 4.82
N ASN A 142 -11.05 22.00 3.72
CA ASN A 142 -10.35 22.64 2.61
C ASN A 142 -11.37 23.39 1.75
#